data_b0b454e160a6f72b23ae85655a05cf04
#
_entry.id   b0b454e160a6f72b23ae85655a05cf04
#
_cell.length_a   1.000
_cell.length_b   1.000
_cell.length_c   1.000
_cell.angle_alpha   90.00
_cell.angle_beta   90.00
_cell.angle_gamma   90.00
#
_symmetry.space_group_name_H-M   'P 1'
#
loop_
_entity.id
_entity.type
_entity.pdbx_description
1 polymer ?
#
loop_
_entity_poly.entity_id
_entity_poly.type
_entity_poly.pdbx_seq_one_letter_code
_entity_poly.pdbx_strand_id
1 'polypeptide(L)'
;MNPAKSLTTLFNKTSTWGKILIFITLILVGISLFSVKKEGFTNYGVFSYNESSNIYDDFYSNIYDMLAQSSSKNVYEIGEIIQQTSPTEKSIILDVGCGTGGHVSLLKEKNYNVIGIDKSEHMIKKAKEKYSDCNFKIADVLRNNIFYTNSFTHILCLNLTLYYIEDKSLFFKNCLAWLKPGGHLVVHLVNRDLFYPNISSGKTGFLLNNSNKKKERISYSKMKTDNFTYTSHFNLDQPTDIAKFKEKFEFKDGEIKKQEHKLYMPLEKSIVNMAQSEGFIFQGIIDLINIGYEYNKLYIFVKPN
;
A
#
# COMPACT_ATOMS: atom_id res chain seq x y z
N MET A 1 -12.22 13.69 72.37
CA MET A 1 -10.77 13.95 72.23
C MET A 1 -10.54 14.57 70.84
N ASN A 2 -9.90 15.72 70.80
CA ASN A 2 -9.73 16.47 69.56
C ASN A 2 -8.56 15.83 68.78
N PRO A 3 -8.78 15.21 67.56
CA PRO A 3 -7.77 14.44 66.83
C PRO A 3 -6.52 15.25 66.40
N ALA A 4 -6.68 16.58 66.30
CA ALA A 4 -5.58 17.47 65.97
C ALA A 4 -4.54 17.60 67.12
N LYS A 5 -4.98 17.53 68.38
CA LYS A 5 -4.07 17.57 69.54
C LYS A 5 -3.28 16.27 69.74
N SER A 6 -3.81 15.12 69.25
CA SER A 6 -3.13 13.82 69.29
C SER A 6 -2.00 13.76 68.27
N LEU A 7 -2.21 14.26 67.06
CA LEU A 7 -1.21 14.28 65.98
C LEU A 7 -0.02 15.19 66.27
N THR A 8 -0.26 16.37 66.83
CA THR A 8 0.81 17.30 67.23
C THR A 8 1.68 16.77 68.36
N THR A 9 1.10 16.05 69.32
CA THR A 9 1.84 15.39 70.41
C THR A 9 2.67 14.23 69.94
N LEU A 10 2.20 13.44 68.96
CA LEU A 10 2.96 12.37 68.30
C LEU A 10 4.14 12.94 67.50
N PHE A 11 3.90 13.98 66.68
CA PHE A 11 4.93 14.64 65.89
C PHE A 11 6.05 15.23 66.78
N ASN A 12 5.71 15.82 67.92
CA ASN A 12 6.68 16.40 68.86
C ASN A 12 7.56 15.33 69.53
N LYS A 13 7.05 14.10 69.68
CA LYS A 13 7.78 12.95 70.29
C LYS A 13 8.67 12.19 69.25
N THR A 14 8.55 12.46 67.96
CA THR A 14 9.41 11.81 66.97
C THR A 14 10.81 12.40 66.95
N SER A 15 11.80 11.56 66.65
CA SER A 15 13.18 11.99 66.48
C SER A 15 13.34 12.97 65.30
N THR A 16 14.43 13.72 65.26
CA THR A 16 14.73 14.65 64.17
C THR A 16 14.71 13.96 62.81
N TRP A 17 15.24 12.74 62.72
CA TRP A 17 15.18 11.92 61.52
C TRP A 17 13.76 11.49 61.12
N GLY A 18 12.91 11.19 62.11
CA GLY A 18 11.50 10.85 61.88
C GLY A 18 10.72 12.04 61.32
N LYS A 19 10.99 13.26 61.80
CA LYS A 19 10.38 14.49 61.25
C LYS A 19 10.78 14.77 59.82
N ILE A 20 12.06 14.53 59.46
CA ILE A 20 12.56 14.66 58.11
C ILE A 20 11.89 13.64 57.19
N LEU A 21 11.74 12.37 57.60
CA LEU A 21 11.06 11.33 56.84
C LEU A 21 9.58 11.69 56.58
N ILE A 22 8.87 12.17 57.59
CA ILE A 22 7.47 12.63 57.44
C ILE A 22 7.39 13.77 56.43
N PHE A 23 8.33 14.72 56.49
CA PHE A 23 8.34 15.85 55.54
C PHE A 23 8.63 15.41 54.09
N ILE A 24 9.59 14.50 53.91
CA ILE A 24 9.89 13.91 52.59
C ILE A 24 8.68 13.14 52.04
N THR A 25 8.01 12.35 52.91
CA THR A 25 6.81 11.60 52.48
C THR A 25 5.67 12.54 52.07
N LEU A 26 5.45 13.64 52.80
CA LEU A 26 4.46 14.64 52.45
C LEU A 26 4.79 15.35 51.11
N ILE A 27 6.06 15.63 50.86
CA ILE A 27 6.51 16.18 49.57
C ILE A 27 6.28 15.17 48.44
N LEU A 28 6.64 13.89 48.64
CA LEU A 28 6.43 12.85 47.64
C LEU A 28 4.95 12.60 47.36
N VAL A 29 4.09 12.62 48.37
CA VAL A 29 2.63 12.56 48.23
C VAL A 29 2.11 13.80 47.51
N GLY A 30 2.60 14.99 47.84
CA GLY A 30 2.28 16.22 47.13
C GLY A 30 2.67 16.15 45.65
N ILE A 31 3.91 15.75 45.36
CA ILE A 31 4.38 15.54 43.96
C ILE A 31 3.52 14.48 43.27
N SER A 32 3.19 13.37 43.93
CA SER A 32 2.32 12.32 43.37
C SER A 32 0.91 12.85 43.08
N LEU A 33 0.32 13.65 43.92
CA LEU A 33 -1.00 14.27 43.71
C LEU A 33 -1.00 15.31 42.58
N PHE A 34 0.11 16.04 42.42
CA PHE A 34 0.28 16.98 41.30
C PHE A 34 0.80 16.29 40.03
N SER A 35 1.46 15.12 40.12
CA SER A 35 1.96 14.30 39.03
C SER A 35 0.94 13.27 38.56
N VAL A 36 -0.18 13.06 39.21
CA VAL A 36 -1.32 12.42 38.61
C VAL A 36 -1.73 13.34 37.46
N LYS A 37 -1.05 13.14 36.28
CA LYS A 37 -1.69 13.46 35.01
C LYS A 37 -3.10 12.95 35.20
N LYS A 38 -4.08 13.86 35.17
CA LYS A 38 -5.44 13.50 34.86
C LYS A 38 -5.31 12.55 33.66
N GLU A 39 -5.42 11.25 33.89
CA GLU A 39 -6.03 10.38 32.89
C GLU A 39 -7.48 10.86 32.82
N GLY A 40 -7.61 12.11 32.31
CA GLY A 40 -8.85 12.45 31.68
C GLY A 40 -9.00 11.39 30.64
N PHE A 41 -10.15 10.78 30.53
CA PHE A 41 -10.66 10.16 29.33
C PHE A 41 -10.56 11.24 28.25
N THR A 42 -9.33 11.49 27.79
CA THR A 42 -9.08 12.26 26.57
C THR A 42 -9.72 11.40 25.51
N ASN A 43 -10.71 11.94 24.82
CA ASN A 43 -11.36 11.45 23.64
C ASN A 43 -10.55 10.30 23.06
N TYR A 44 -11.04 9.07 23.19
CA TYR A 44 -10.51 7.95 22.42
C TYR A 44 -10.56 8.43 20.99
N GLY A 45 -9.39 8.70 20.40
CA GLY A 45 -9.29 9.14 19.03
C GLY A 45 -10.18 8.22 18.20
N VAL A 46 -10.94 8.77 17.28
CA VAL A 46 -11.90 8.01 16.48
C VAL A 46 -11.12 6.85 15.86
N PHE A 47 -11.42 5.63 16.32
CA PHE A 47 -10.79 4.43 15.81
C PHE A 47 -11.58 3.94 14.62
N SER A 48 -11.00 3.96 13.44
CA SER A 48 -11.58 3.36 12.23
C SER A 48 -10.76 2.16 11.77
N TYR A 49 -11.44 1.11 11.35
CA TYR A 49 -10.82 -0.08 10.80
C TYR A 49 -11.50 -0.44 9.46
N ASN A 50 -10.72 -0.51 8.39
CA ASN A 50 -11.19 -0.86 7.05
C ASN A 50 -10.58 -2.19 6.61
N GLU A 51 -11.41 -3.09 6.10
CA GLU A 51 -10.99 -4.33 5.47
C GLU A 51 -11.23 -4.28 3.96
N SER A 52 -10.33 -4.90 3.24
CA SER A 52 -10.23 -5.21 1.79
C SER A 52 -11.14 -4.49 0.79
N SER A 53 -12.43 -4.29 1.05
CA SER A 53 -13.36 -3.66 0.11
C SER A 53 -13.41 -2.13 0.19
N ASN A 54 -13.05 -1.54 1.34
CA ASN A 54 -13.19 -0.12 1.61
C ASN A 54 -11.86 0.59 1.89
N ILE A 55 -10.74 -0.05 1.58
CA ILE A 55 -9.41 0.51 1.86
C ILE A 55 -9.14 1.77 1.03
N TYR A 56 -9.48 1.71 -0.26
CA TYR A 56 -9.28 2.82 -1.19
C TYR A 56 -10.40 3.86 -1.10
N ASP A 57 -10.58 4.41 0.12
CA ASP A 57 -11.52 5.48 0.44
C ASP A 57 -10.95 6.87 0.08
N ASP A 58 -11.69 7.94 0.39
CA ASP A 58 -11.28 9.32 0.12
C ASP A 58 -9.96 9.68 0.81
N PHE A 59 -9.78 9.29 2.08
CA PHE A 59 -8.53 9.52 2.79
C PHE A 59 -7.34 8.84 2.09
N TYR A 60 -7.46 7.54 1.80
CA TYR A 60 -6.36 6.77 1.22
C TYR A 60 -6.02 7.24 -0.20
N SER A 61 -7.02 7.60 -1.02
CA SER A 61 -6.79 8.12 -2.37
C SER A 61 -5.98 9.44 -2.37
N ASN A 62 -6.12 10.26 -1.32
CA ASN A 62 -5.37 11.52 -1.18
C ASN A 62 -3.91 11.32 -0.78
N ILE A 63 -3.58 10.23 -0.08
CA ILE A 63 -2.21 9.94 0.38
C ILE A 63 -1.53 8.83 -0.43
N TYR A 64 -2.24 8.17 -1.33
CA TYR A 64 -1.78 7.00 -2.09
C TYR A 64 -0.46 7.25 -2.82
N ASP A 65 -0.34 8.38 -3.52
CA ASP A 65 0.87 8.70 -4.27
C ASP A 65 2.10 8.88 -3.37
N MET A 66 1.88 9.41 -2.16
CA MET A 66 2.96 9.55 -1.18
C MET A 66 3.42 8.17 -0.65
N LEU A 67 2.49 7.22 -0.53
CA LEU A 67 2.76 5.89 0.03
C LEU A 67 3.24 4.88 -1.01
N ALA A 68 2.61 4.84 -2.17
CA ALA A 68 2.71 3.73 -3.11
C ALA A 68 3.30 4.10 -4.49
N GLN A 69 3.34 5.37 -4.85
CA GLN A 69 3.81 5.78 -6.17
C GLN A 69 5.12 6.55 -6.13
N SER A 70 6.01 6.17 -7.04
CA SER A 70 7.19 6.95 -7.41
C SER A 70 7.05 7.37 -8.86
N SER A 71 7.05 8.66 -9.13
CA SER A 71 6.99 9.18 -10.51
C SER A 71 8.12 8.64 -11.38
N SER A 72 9.32 8.48 -10.83
CA SER A 72 10.46 7.91 -11.54
C SER A 72 10.26 6.43 -11.91
N LYS A 73 9.62 5.64 -11.02
CA LYS A 73 9.25 4.25 -11.31
C LYS A 73 8.25 4.19 -12.45
N ASN A 74 7.18 4.98 -12.42
CA ASN A 74 6.16 4.99 -13.46
C ASN A 74 6.74 5.38 -14.82
N VAL A 75 7.63 6.37 -14.86
CA VAL A 75 8.33 6.80 -16.10
C VAL A 75 9.18 5.66 -16.66
N TYR A 76 9.93 4.98 -15.81
CA TYR A 76 10.77 3.84 -16.22
C TYR A 76 9.90 2.68 -16.75
N GLU A 77 8.88 2.27 -16.00
CA GLU A 77 7.96 1.19 -16.40
C GLU A 77 7.32 1.46 -17.77
N ILE A 78 6.78 2.66 -17.97
CA ILE A 78 6.17 3.02 -19.27
C ILE A 78 7.23 3.06 -20.39
N GLY A 79 8.42 3.57 -20.11
CA GLY A 79 9.52 3.57 -21.08
C GLY A 79 9.89 2.16 -21.53
N GLU A 80 10.10 1.24 -20.59
CA GLU A 80 10.43 -0.15 -20.89
C GLU A 80 9.28 -0.89 -21.59
N ILE A 81 8.03 -0.69 -21.15
CA ILE A 81 6.86 -1.28 -21.82
C ILE A 81 6.78 -0.85 -23.26
N ILE A 82 6.96 0.44 -23.56
CA ILE A 82 6.95 0.97 -24.93
C ILE A 82 8.07 0.34 -25.75
N GLN A 83 9.28 0.23 -25.20
CA GLN A 83 10.42 -0.36 -25.87
C GLN A 83 10.19 -1.84 -26.21
N GLN A 84 9.62 -2.61 -25.28
CA GLN A 84 9.45 -4.06 -25.43
C GLN A 84 8.21 -4.47 -26.22
N THR A 85 7.17 -3.64 -26.26
CA THR A 85 5.89 -3.97 -26.91
C THR A 85 5.59 -3.09 -28.13
N SER A 86 6.41 -2.07 -28.39
CA SER A 86 6.38 -1.21 -29.58
C SER A 86 4.96 -0.70 -29.95
N PRO A 87 4.21 -0.06 -29.03
CA PRO A 87 2.91 0.52 -29.37
C PRO A 87 3.06 1.63 -30.43
N THR A 88 2.06 1.76 -31.29
CA THR A 88 1.99 2.79 -32.32
C THR A 88 0.94 3.84 -31.98
N GLU A 89 0.84 4.92 -32.73
CA GLU A 89 -0.22 5.94 -32.58
C GLU A 89 -1.63 5.36 -32.68
N LYS A 90 -1.79 4.21 -33.35
CA LYS A 90 -3.08 3.49 -33.47
C LYS A 90 -3.34 2.54 -32.30
N SER A 91 -2.40 2.41 -31.39
CA SER A 91 -2.56 1.53 -30.22
C SER A 91 -3.61 2.07 -29.27
N ILE A 92 -4.41 1.15 -28.74
CA ILE A 92 -5.42 1.42 -27.71
C ILE A 92 -5.01 0.65 -26.46
N ILE A 93 -4.73 1.39 -25.41
CA ILE A 93 -4.13 0.85 -24.17
C ILE A 93 -5.18 0.90 -23.05
N LEU A 94 -5.31 -0.19 -22.31
CA LEU A 94 -6.09 -0.28 -21.06
C LEU A 94 -5.14 -0.38 -19.88
N ASP A 95 -5.29 0.47 -18.89
CA ASP A 95 -4.61 0.36 -17.58
C ASP A 95 -5.61 -0.13 -16.52
N VAL A 96 -5.41 -1.37 -16.04
CA VAL A 96 -6.29 -2.03 -15.07
C VAL A 96 -5.78 -1.80 -13.65
N GLY A 97 -6.64 -1.29 -12.77
CA GLY A 97 -6.26 -0.83 -11.44
C GLY A 97 -5.40 0.42 -11.53
N CYS A 98 -5.83 1.38 -12.34
CA CYS A 98 -5.05 2.59 -12.64
C CYS A 98 -4.84 3.51 -11.42
N GLY A 99 -5.54 3.26 -10.30
CA GLY A 99 -5.45 4.07 -9.09
C GLY A 99 -5.68 5.55 -9.35
N THR A 100 -4.74 6.39 -8.94
CA THR A 100 -4.77 7.85 -9.13
C THR A 100 -4.32 8.32 -10.53
N GLY A 101 -4.12 7.40 -11.49
CA GLY A 101 -3.96 7.71 -12.91
C GLY A 101 -2.56 8.02 -13.39
N GLY A 102 -1.51 7.78 -12.60
CA GLY A 102 -0.14 8.18 -12.96
C GLY A 102 0.40 7.55 -14.26
N HIS A 103 0.14 6.27 -14.52
CA HIS A 103 0.54 5.61 -15.78
C HIS A 103 -0.28 6.09 -16.98
N VAL A 104 -1.60 6.30 -16.76
CA VAL A 104 -2.50 6.82 -17.80
C VAL A 104 -2.06 8.20 -18.27
N SER A 105 -1.70 9.09 -17.34
CA SER A 105 -1.18 10.42 -17.68
C SER A 105 0.10 10.34 -18.53
N LEU A 106 1.07 9.54 -18.10
CA LEU A 106 2.34 9.36 -18.84
C LEU A 106 2.13 8.80 -20.27
N LEU A 107 1.21 7.87 -20.44
CA LEU A 107 0.85 7.34 -21.77
C LEU A 107 0.14 8.40 -22.61
N LYS A 108 -0.74 9.19 -22.01
CA LYS A 108 -1.43 10.31 -22.69
C LYS A 108 -0.46 11.38 -23.14
N GLU A 109 0.51 11.77 -22.29
CA GLU A 109 1.59 12.71 -22.63
C GLU A 109 2.43 12.26 -23.85
N LYS A 110 2.51 10.94 -24.07
CA LYS A 110 3.16 10.33 -25.24
C LYS A 110 2.22 10.14 -26.44
N ASN A 111 1.03 10.76 -26.39
CA ASN A 111 0.00 10.72 -27.43
C ASN A 111 -0.63 9.34 -27.70
N TYR A 112 -0.56 8.40 -26.76
CA TYR A 112 -1.28 7.14 -26.89
C TYR A 112 -2.76 7.28 -26.52
N ASN A 113 -3.61 6.49 -27.18
CA ASN A 113 -5.01 6.35 -26.79
C ASN A 113 -5.10 5.40 -25.61
N VAL A 114 -5.38 5.92 -24.42
CA VAL A 114 -5.38 5.17 -23.16
C VAL A 114 -6.66 5.41 -22.37
N ILE A 115 -7.15 4.35 -21.74
CA ILE A 115 -8.22 4.40 -20.74
C ILE A 115 -7.76 3.68 -19.47
N GLY A 116 -7.94 4.32 -18.31
CA GLY A 116 -7.72 3.70 -17.00
C GLY A 116 -9.02 3.22 -16.38
N ILE A 117 -8.99 2.03 -15.78
CA ILE A 117 -10.09 1.53 -14.95
C ILE A 117 -9.62 1.21 -13.56
N ASP A 118 -10.46 1.51 -12.57
CA ASP A 118 -10.32 1.08 -11.19
C ASP A 118 -11.70 0.80 -10.61
N LYS A 119 -11.79 -0.15 -9.67
CA LYS A 119 -13.07 -0.44 -8.99
C LYS A 119 -13.42 0.59 -7.91
N SER A 120 -12.41 1.34 -7.40
CA SER A 120 -12.60 2.38 -6.40
C SER A 120 -13.08 3.69 -7.05
N GLU A 121 -14.26 4.14 -6.63
CA GLU A 121 -14.80 5.44 -7.03
C GLU A 121 -13.90 6.59 -6.57
N HIS A 122 -13.33 6.49 -5.35
CA HIS A 122 -12.44 7.51 -4.80
C HIS A 122 -11.13 7.64 -5.59
N MET A 123 -10.55 6.49 -6.01
CA MET A 123 -9.36 6.50 -6.86
C MET A 123 -9.65 7.14 -8.22
N ILE A 124 -10.75 6.78 -8.87
CA ILE A 124 -11.16 7.38 -10.16
C ILE A 124 -11.49 8.86 -10.02
N LYS A 125 -12.16 9.27 -8.94
CA LYS A 125 -12.40 10.69 -8.65
C LYS A 125 -11.07 11.43 -8.55
N LYS A 126 -10.12 10.92 -7.78
CA LYS A 126 -8.79 11.50 -7.63
C LYS A 126 -8.00 11.56 -8.93
N ALA A 127 -8.07 10.51 -9.75
CA ALA A 127 -7.44 10.48 -11.06
C ALA A 127 -7.98 11.57 -11.99
N LYS A 128 -9.30 11.76 -12.05
CA LYS A 128 -9.96 12.80 -12.84
C LYS A 128 -9.65 14.22 -12.34
N GLU A 129 -9.52 14.41 -11.02
CA GLU A 129 -9.11 15.70 -10.43
C GLU A 129 -7.68 16.07 -10.84
N LYS A 130 -6.76 15.08 -10.88
CA LYS A 130 -5.35 15.30 -11.23
C LYS A 130 -5.11 15.42 -12.73
N TYR A 131 -5.84 14.65 -13.55
CA TYR A 131 -5.61 14.51 -14.99
C TYR A 131 -6.95 14.59 -15.74
N SER A 132 -7.49 15.80 -15.83
CA SER A 132 -8.83 16.05 -16.37
C SER A 132 -8.98 15.76 -17.87
N ASP A 133 -7.88 15.69 -18.62
CA ASP A 133 -7.81 15.37 -20.04
C ASP A 133 -7.62 13.86 -20.34
N CYS A 134 -7.53 13.04 -19.28
CA CYS A 134 -7.39 11.59 -19.39
C CYS A 134 -8.73 10.88 -19.24
N ASN A 135 -8.84 9.69 -19.80
CA ASN A 135 -10.04 8.86 -19.73
C ASN A 135 -9.96 7.87 -18.56
N PHE A 136 -10.89 8.01 -17.62
CA PHE A 136 -11.02 7.11 -16.47
C PHE A 136 -12.44 6.60 -16.29
N LYS A 137 -12.60 5.32 -15.96
CA LYS A 137 -13.89 4.65 -15.75
C LYS A 137 -13.87 3.82 -14.48
N ILE A 138 -14.92 3.91 -13.66
CA ILE A 138 -15.15 2.98 -12.56
C ILE A 138 -15.57 1.64 -13.18
N ALA A 139 -14.76 0.59 -12.98
CA ALA A 139 -15.07 -0.74 -13.49
C ALA A 139 -14.30 -1.82 -12.74
N ASP A 140 -14.92 -2.99 -12.62
CA ASP A 140 -14.30 -4.20 -12.09
C ASP A 140 -13.85 -5.09 -13.26
N VAL A 141 -12.55 -5.36 -13.34
CA VAL A 141 -11.92 -6.18 -14.40
C VAL A 141 -12.48 -7.61 -14.45
N LEU A 142 -13.08 -8.10 -13.38
CA LEU A 142 -13.71 -9.43 -13.36
C LEU A 142 -15.07 -9.47 -14.06
N ARG A 143 -15.63 -8.31 -14.45
CA ARG A 143 -16.88 -8.26 -15.23
C ARG A 143 -16.55 -8.31 -16.71
N ASN A 144 -16.96 -9.34 -17.41
CA ASN A 144 -16.65 -9.57 -18.83
C ASN A 144 -17.35 -8.61 -19.81
N ASN A 145 -18.43 -7.95 -19.37
CA ASN A 145 -19.27 -7.09 -20.22
C ASN A 145 -18.88 -5.61 -20.20
N ILE A 146 -17.73 -5.25 -19.66
CA ILE A 146 -17.29 -3.85 -19.59
C ILE A 146 -16.66 -3.33 -20.87
N PHE A 147 -16.11 -4.24 -21.70
CA PHE A 147 -15.55 -3.94 -23.00
C PHE A 147 -15.93 -5.01 -24.03
N TYR A 148 -15.87 -4.62 -25.30
CA TYR A 148 -16.04 -5.55 -26.42
C TYR A 148 -14.76 -6.37 -26.63
N THR A 149 -14.92 -7.53 -27.26
CA THR A 149 -13.78 -8.35 -27.69
C THR A 149 -12.91 -7.60 -28.69
N ASN A 150 -11.60 -7.86 -28.65
CA ASN A 150 -10.61 -7.25 -29.57
C ASN A 150 -10.62 -5.71 -29.55
N SER A 151 -10.84 -5.08 -28.40
CA SER A 151 -10.87 -3.62 -28.24
C SER A 151 -9.48 -3.02 -28.05
N PHE A 152 -8.55 -3.74 -27.42
CA PHE A 152 -7.26 -3.21 -27.00
C PHE A 152 -6.10 -3.87 -27.69
N THR A 153 -5.04 -3.11 -27.93
CA THR A 153 -3.74 -3.62 -28.40
C THR A 153 -2.82 -3.94 -27.21
N HIS A 154 -3.00 -3.23 -26.10
CA HIS A 154 -2.22 -3.42 -24.88
C HIS A 154 -3.13 -3.35 -23.67
N ILE A 155 -2.90 -4.23 -22.71
CA ILE A 155 -3.52 -4.17 -21.37
C ILE A 155 -2.38 -4.17 -20.36
N LEU A 156 -2.41 -3.23 -19.43
CA LEU A 156 -1.47 -3.10 -18.33
C LEU A 156 -2.17 -3.46 -17.01
N CYS A 157 -1.49 -4.20 -16.16
CA CYS A 157 -1.91 -4.48 -14.78
C CYS A 157 -0.69 -4.32 -13.89
N LEU A 158 -0.42 -3.07 -13.49
CA LEU A 158 0.83 -2.66 -12.86
C LEU A 158 0.72 -2.60 -11.33
N ASN A 159 1.84 -2.30 -10.69
CA ASN A 159 1.98 -2.36 -9.24
C ASN A 159 1.55 -3.74 -8.70
N LEU A 160 0.89 -3.80 -7.58
CA LEU A 160 0.42 -5.06 -6.99
C LEU A 160 -1.04 -5.40 -7.36
N THR A 161 -1.61 -4.76 -8.37
CA THR A 161 -3.04 -4.87 -8.73
C THR A 161 -3.49 -6.32 -8.90
N LEU A 162 -2.71 -7.16 -9.59
CA LEU A 162 -3.08 -8.57 -9.81
C LEU A 162 -3.23 -9.34 -8.49
N TYR A 163 -2.50 -8.97 -7.45
CA TYR A 163 -2.57 -9.68 -6.18
C TYR A 163 -3.83 -9.35 -5.36
N TYR A 164 -4.54 -8.27 -5.70
CA TYR A 164 -5.89 -8.00 -5.14
C TYR A 164 -6.98 -8.82 -5.82
N ILE A 165 -6.70 -9.45 -6.95
CA ILE A 165 -7.64 -10.25 -7.71
C ILE A 165 -7.52 -11.71 -7.27
N GLU A 166 -8.59 -12.26 -6.67
CA GLU A 166 -8.62 -13.67 -6.24
C GLU A 166 -8.69 -14.59 -7.46
N ASP A 167 -9.66 -14.40 -8.32
CA ASP A 167 -9.85 -15.19 -9.55
C ASP A 167 -8.98 -14.65 -10.70
N LYS A 168 -7.72 -15.08 -10.70
CA LYS A 168 -6.75 -14.68 -11.74
C LYS A 168 -7.05 -15.32 -13.10
N SER A 169 -7.65 -16.52 -13.10
CA SER A 169 -8.05 -17.17 -14.38
C SER A 169 -9.11 -16.34 -15.07
N LEU A 170 -10.14 -15.89 -14.37
CA LEU A 170 -11.15 -15.00 -14.95
C LEU A 170 -10.55 -13.67 -15.41
N PHE A 171 -9.61 -13.11 -14.65
CA PHE A 171 -8.86 -11.92 -15.09
C PHE A 171 -8.15 -12.16 -16.43
N PHE A 172 -7.37 -13.22 -16.53
CA PHE A 172 -6.65 -13.55 -17.79
C PHE A 172 -7.62 -13.82 -18.93
N LYS A 173 -8.70 -14.56 -18.70
CA LYS A 173 -9.74 -14.83 -19.70
C LYS A 173 -10.38 -13.53 -20.23
N ASN A 174 -10.72 -12.58 -19.35
CA ASN A 174 -11.28 -11.30 -19.75
C ASN A 174 -10.25 -10.47 -20.54
N CYS A 175 -9.00 -10.40 -20.07
CA CYS A 175 -7.94 -9.71 -20.79
C CYS A 175 -7.68 -10.31 -22.18
N LEU A 176 -7.66 -11.64 -22.28
CA LEU A 176 -7.51 -12.32 -23.57
C LEU A 176 -8.66 -11.99 -24.53
N ALA A 177 -9.90 -11.97 -24.03
CA ALA A 177 -11.05 -11.63 -24.86
C ALA A 177 -10.98 -10.17 -25.37
N TRP A 178 -10.57 -9.23 -24.53
CA TRP A 178 -10.50 -7.81 -24.89
C TRP A 178 -9.30 -7.44 -25.76
N LEU A 179 -8.21 -8.19 -25.69
CA LEU A 179 -7.05 -7.96 -26.56
C LEU A 179 -7.34 -8.34 -28.00
N LYS A 180 -6.79 -7.57 -28.92
CA LYS A 180 -6.68 -7.93 -30.35
C LYS A 180 -5.68 -9.08 -30.51
N PRO A 181 -5.81 -9.92 -31.56
CA PRO A 181 -4.75 -10.85 -31.92
C PRO A 181 -3.41 -10.13 -32.04
N GLY A 182 -2.32 -10.73 -31.53
CA GLY A 182 -1.00 -10.11 -31.40
C GLY A 182 -0.89 -9.02 -30.32
N GLY A 183 -1.96 -8.74 -29.55
CA GLY A 183 -1.95 -7.74 -28.48
C GLY A 183 -1.22 -8.21 -27.23
N HIS A 184 -0.70 -7.27 -26.45
CA HIS A 184 0.15 -7.52 -25.29
C HIS A 184 -0.59 -7.30 -23.96
N LEU A 185 -0.37 -8.21 -23.01
CA LEU A 185 -0.71 -8.03 -21.62
C LEU A 185 0.57 -7.89 -20.81
N VAL A 186 0.72 -6.81 -20.07
CA VAL A 186 1.85 -6.58 -19.16
C VAL A 186 1.37 -6.62 -17.72
N VAL A 187 1.96 -7.50 -16.92
CA VAL A 187 1.55 -7.73 -15.53
C VAL A 187 2.74 -7.57 -14.60
N HIS A 188 2.59 -6.77 -13.55
CA HIS A 188 3.59 -6.65 -12.51
C HIS A 188 3.49 -7.83 -11.54
N LEU A 189 4.56 -8.61 -11.45
CA LEU A 189 4.72 -9.70 -10.50
C LEU A 189 5.95 -9.47 -9.60
N VAL A 190 5.93 -10.10 -8.44
CA VAL A 190 7.02 -10.01 -7.46
C VAL A 190 7.44 -11.39 -6.97
N ASN A 191 8.70 -11.53 -6.64
CA ASN A 191 9.10 -12.66 -5.81
C ASN A 191 8.50 -12.46 -4.42
N ARG A 192 7.42 -13.18 -4.15
CA ARG A 192 6.59 -12.99 -2.96
C ARG A 192 7.31 -13.22 -1.64
N ASP A 193 8.43 -13.95 -1.66
CA ASP A 193 9.20 -14.27 -0.47
C ASP A 193 10.27 -13.22 -0.15
N LEU A 194 10.67 -12.42 -1.15
CA LEU A 194 11.84 -11.54 -1.05
C LEU A 194 11.52 -10.06 -1.31
N PHE A 195 10.45 -9.71 -2.03
CA PHE A 195 10.14 -8.31 -2.35
C PHE A 195 9.84 -7.47 -1.10
N TYR A 196 10.02 -6.18 -1.23
CA TYR A 196 9.73 -5.20 -0.17
C TYR A 196 8.39 -4.52 -0.43
N PRO A 197 7.31 -4.82 0.34
CA PRO A 197 5.97 -4.29 0.07
C PRO A 197 5.81 -2.79 0.32
N ASN A 198 6.75 -2.18 1.03
CA ASN A 198 6.66 -0.80 1.54
C ASN A 198 7.59 0.19 0.87
N ILE A 199 8.16 -0.14 -0.27
CA ILE A 199 9.04 0.78 -0.94
C ILE A 199 8.22 1.75 -1.77
N SER A 200 7.68 2.75 -1.13
CA SER A 200 7.40 4.00 -1.79
C SER A 200 8.66 4.84 -1.75
N SER A 201 9.10 5.20 -2.92
CA SER A 201 10.05 6.27 -3.21
C SER A 201 11.51 6.09 -2.77
N GLY A 202 12.42 6.52 -3.64
CA GLY A 202 13.84 6.71 -3.48
C GLY A 202 14.36 7.48 -2.25
N LYS A 203 13.65 7.39 -1.14
CA LYS A 203 14.09 7.79 0.20
C LYS A 203 14.57 6.58 1.02
N THR A 204 14.82 5.46 0.39
CA THR A 204 15.31 4.22 1.02
C THR A 204 16.73 4.29 1.57
N GLY A 205 17.35 5.47 1.61
CA GLY A 205 18.60 5.64 2.34
C GLY A 205 18.52 5.37 3.84
N PHE A 206 17.35 5.04 4.41
CA PHE A 206 17.19 5.09 5.85
C PHE A 206 17.08 3.75 6.59
N LEU A 207 16.88 2.61 5.93
CA LEU A 207 16.68 1.33 6.65
C LEU A 207 17.46 0.13 6.10
N LEU A 208 18.49 0.34 5.31
CA LEU A 208 19.47 -0.72 5.10
C LEU A 208 20.36 -0.80 6.33
N ASN A 209 19.84 -1.41 7.38
CA ASN A 209 20.68 -1.86 8.47
C ASN A 209 21.60 -2.94 7.89
N ASN A 210 22.90 -2.60 7.81
CA ASN A 210 23.99 -3.49 7.48
C ASN A 210 24.00 -4.70 8.42
N SER A 211 23.25 -5.73 8.12
CA SER A 211 23.46 -7.03 8.70
C SER A 211 23.78 -8.01 7.58
N ASN A 212 25.01 -8.51 7.57
CA ASN A 212 25.52 -9.64 6.80
C ASN A 212 24.82 -10.97 7.13
N LYS A 213 23.52 -10.94 7.42
CA LYS A 213 22.69 -12.10 7.70
C LYS A 213 21.64 -12.22 6.62
N LYS A 214 21.43 -13.45 6.13
CA LYS A 214 20.42 -13.91 5.16
C LYS A 214 19.46 -12.81 4.71
N LYS A 215 19.32 -12.62 3.40
CA LYS A 215 18.35 -11.69 2.80
C LYS A 215 16.94 -12.00 3.34
N GLU A 216 16.59 -11.42 4.47
CA GLU A 216 15.25 -11.52 5.04
C GLU A 216 14.45 -10.31 4.57
N ARG A 217 13.20 -10.56 4.17
CA ARG A 217 12.28 -9.49 3.79
C ARG A 217 12.05 -8.52 4.94
N ILE A 218 12.08 -7.22 4.65
CA ILE A 218 11.62 -6.19 5.58
C ILE A 218 10.09 -6.26 5.63
N SER A 219 9.55 -6.85 6.69
CA SER A 219 8.10 -7.02 6.90
C SER A 219 7.45 -5.84 7.63
N TYR A 220 8.24 -4.94 8.19
CA TYR A 220 7.78 -3.78 8.95
C TYR A 220 8.41 -2.50 8.44
N SER A 221 7.61 -1.44 8.31
CA SER A 221 8.12 -0.10 8.06
C SER A 221 7.43 0.94 8.93
N LYS A 222 8.15 2.05 9.18
CA LYS A 222 7.63 3.20 9.92
C LYS A 222 8.08 4.48 9.24
N MET A 223 7.13 5.37 8.95
CA MET A 223 7.39 6.69 8.39
C MET A 223 6.68 7.74 9.23
N LYS A 224 7.34 8.87 9.46
CA LYS A 224 6.74 10.01 10.14
C LYS A 224 6.58 11.15 9.14
N THR A 225 5.36 11.68 9.04
CA THR A 225 5.02 12.86 8.25
C THR A 225 4.65 14.03 9.17
N ASP A 226 4.34 15.17 8.57
CA ASP A 226 3.86 16.32 9.34
C ASP A 226 2.47 16.10 9.94
N ASN A 227 1.65 15.22 9.36
CA ASN A 227 0.25 15.02 9.77
C ASN A 227 0.04 13.75 10.59
N PHE A 228 0.78 12.68 10.32
CA PHE A 228 0.61 11.37 10.97
C PHE A 228 1.91 10.57 11.02
N THR A 229 1.94 9.57 11.89
CA THR A 229 2.91 8.49 11.86
C THR A 229 2.27 7.28 11.16
N TYR A 230 2.88 6.84 10.06
CA TYR A 230 2.50 5.65 9.32
C TYR A 230 3.34 4.46 9.75
N THR A 231 2.69 3.33 9.98
CA THR A 231 3.35 2.04 10.19
C THR A 231 2.69 0.97 9.34
N SER A 232 3.49 0.05 8.82
CA SER A 232 2.95 -1.07 8.06
C SER A 232 3.63 -2.37 8.43
N HIS A 233 2.90 -3.46 8.26
CA HIS A 233 3.35 -4.81 8.53
C HIS A 233 2.83 -5.75 7.45
N PHE A 234 3.73 -6.50 6.82
CA PHE A 234 3.41 -7.49 5.80
C PHE A 234 3.66 -8.90 6.35
N ASN A 235 2.68 -9.77 6.21
CA ASN A 235 2.77 -11.18 6.57
C ASN A 235 2.21 -12.05 5.44
N LEU A 236 2.99 -13.03 4.97
CA LEU A 236 2.59 -14.01 3.97
C LEU A 236 2.38 -15.37 4.64
N ASP A 237 1.19 -15.91 4.50
CA ASP A 237 0.89 -17.31 4.80
C ASP A 237 1.17 -18.16 3.55
N GLN A 238 2.33 -18.78 3.53
CA GLN A 238 2.77 -19.57 2.36
C GLN A 238 1.85 -20.73 2.01
N PRO A 239 1.27 -21.49 2.98
CA PRO A 239 0.35 -22.59 2.67
C PRO A 239 -0.92 -22.18 1.95
N THR A 240 -1.44 -20.99 2.23
CA THR A 240 -2.67 -20.48 1.60
C THR A 240 -2.43 -19.53 0.45
N ASP A 241 -1.17 -19.14 0.18
CA ASP A 241 -0.82 -18.10 -0.78
C ASP A 241 -1.47 -16.72 -0.48
N ILE A 242 -1.87 -16.49 0.77
CA ILE A 242 -2.51 -15.24 1.19
C ILE A 242 -1.54 -14.40 1.99
N ALA A 243 -1.38 -13.15 1.59
CA ALA A 243 -0.67 -12.17 2.38
C ALA A 243 -1.63 -11.15 3.00
N LYS A 244 -1.32 -10.75 4.23
CA LYS A 244 -1.97 -9.66 4.95
C LYS A 244 -1.00 -8.50 5.06
N PHE A 245 -1.37 -7.38 4.48
CA PHE A 245 -0.63 -6.14 4.60
C PHE A 245 -1.43 -5.17 5.45
N LYS A 246 -0.95 -4.95 6.67
CA LYS A 246 -1.59 -4.10 7.68
C LYS A 246 -0.95 -2.74 7.71
N GLU A 247 -1.77 -1.72 7.71
CA GLU A 247 -1.34 -0.33 7.81
C GLU A 247 -2.01 0.35 9.00
N LYS A 248 -1.28 1.26 9.63
CA LYS A 248 -1.74 2.08 10.74
C LYS A 248 -1.29 3.53 10.54
N PHE A 249 -2.23 4.44 10.65
CA PHE A 249 -2.03 5.88 10.65
C PHE A 249 -2.37 6.43 12.03
N GLU A 250 -1.42 7.07 12.69
CA GLU A 250 -1.58 7.71 14.00
C GLU A 250 -1.46 9.22 13.80
N PHE A 251 -2.58 9.92 13.83
CA PHE A 251 -2.65 11.37 13.66
C PHE A 251 -2.24 12.12 14.91
N LYS A 252 -1.85 13.40 14.76
CA LYS A 252 -1.38 14.25 15.87
C LYS A 252 -2.47 14.56 16.89
N ASP A 253 -3.74 14.57 16.49
CA ASP A 253 -4.92 14.76 17.35
C ASP A 253 -5.32 13.52 18.14
N GLY A 254 -4.62 12.40 17.94
CA GLY A 254 -4.89 11.12 18.59
C GLY A 254 -5.81 10.19 17.83
N GLU A 255 -6.34 10.59 16.67
CA GLU A 255 -7.07 9.68 15.79
C GLU A 255 -6.16 8.54 15.30
N ILE A 256 -6.71 7.33 15.25
CA ILE A 256 -6.00 6.14 14.74
C ILE A 256 -6.86 5.50 13.67
N LYS A 257 -6.31 5.40 12.46
CA LYS A 257 -6.90 4.65 11.35
C LYS A 257 -6.07 3.40 11.07
N LYS A 258 -6.73 2.24 10.99
CA LYS A 258 -6.09 0.97 10.63
C LYS A 258 -6.80 0.37 9.44
N GLN A 259 -6.03 -0.35 8.61
CA GLN A 259 -6.57 -1.09 7.49
C GLN A 259 -5.75 -2.36 7.22
N GLU A 260 -6.40 -3.37 6.65
CA GLU A 260 -5.77 -4.63 6.27
C GLU A 260 -6.09 -4.97 4.83
N HIS A 261 -5.04 -5.03 4.00
CA HIS A 261 -5.12 -5.53 2.63
C HIS A 261 -4.98 -7.04 2.64
N LYS A 262 -5.84 -7.72 1.91
CA LYS A 262 -5.73 -9.14 1.61
C LYS A 262 -5.21 -9.30 0.18
N LEU A 263 -4.06 -9.95 0.04
CA LEU A 263 -3.40 -10.18 -1.24
C LEU A 263 -3.34 -11.68 -1.51
N TYR A 264 -3.77 -12.11 -2.69
CA TYR A 264 -3.69 -13.50 -3.15
C TYR A 264 -2.42 -13.66 -3.96
N MET A 265 -1.37 -14.21 -3.34
CA MET A 265 0.01 -14.20 -3.83
C MET A 265 0.55 -15.60 -4.13
N PRO A 266 0.02 -16.32 -5.13
CA PRO A 266 0.67 -17.54 -5.60
C PRO A 266 2.06 -17.23 -6.18
N LEU A 267 2.88 -18.27 -6.34
CA LEU A 267 4.20 -18.12 -6.95
C LEU A 267 4.12 -17.53 -8.36
N GLU A 268 5.12 -16.74 -8.76
CA GLU A 268 5.22 -16.16 -10.12
C GLU A 268 5.00 -17.22 -11.20
N LYS A 269 5.65 -18.40 -11.06
CA LYS A 269 5.50 -19.52 -12.00
C LYS A 269 4.04 -20.01 -12.10
N SER A 270 3.32 -20.04 -10.99
CA SER A 270 1.90 -20.44 -10.99
C SER A 270 1.03 -19.43 -11.75
N ILE A 271 1.31 -18.13 -11.58
CA ILE A 271 0.61 -17.07 -12.32
C ILE A 271 0.90 -17.15 -13.82
N VAL A 272 2.17 -17.37 -14.20
CA VAL A 272 2.54 -17.58 -15.61
C VAL A 272 1.82 -18.79 -16.21
N ASN A 273 1.77 -19.90 -15.49
CA ASN A 273 1.04 -21.09 -15.93
C ASN A 273 -0.47 -20.83 -16.09
N MET A 274 -1.09 -20.06 -15.18
CA MET A 274 -2.49 -19.66 -15.32
C MET A 274 -2.72 -18.84 -16.60
N ALA A 275 -1.89 -17.83 -16.85
CA ALA A 275 -1.99 -17.04 -18.08
C ALA A 275 -1.87 -17.90 -19.34
N GLN A 276 -0.90 -18.83 -19.37
CA GLN A 276 -0.70 -19.75 -20.49
C GLN A 276 -1.89 -20.72 -20.66
N SER A 277 -2.47 -21.21 -19.57
CA SER A 277 -3.65 -22.08 -19.60
C SER A 277 -4.88 -21.38 -20.19
N GLU A 278 -4.98 -20.05 -20.01
CA GLU A 278 -6.05 -19.25 -20.63
C GLU A 278 -5.76 -18.89 -22.10
N GLY A 279 -4.57 -19.24 -22.63
CA GLY A 279 -4.22 -19.07 -24.05
C GLY A 279 -3.19 -17.99 -24.33
N PHE A 280 -2.59 -17.37 -23.34
CA PHE A 280 -1.50 -16.41 -23.53
C PHE A 280 -0.18 -17.11 -23.86
N ILE A 281 0.63 -16.46 -24.69
CA ILE A 281 2.04 -16.83 -24.92
C ILE A 281 2.92 -15.93 -24.04
N PHE A 282 3.78 -16.52 -23.23
CA PHE A 282 4.78 -15.77 -22.47
C PHE A 282 5.87 -15.27 -23.44
N GLN A 283 6.15 -13.95 -23.41
CA GLN A 283 7.10 -13.31 -24.32
C GLN A 283 8.42 -12.92 -23.62
N GLY A 284 8.34 -12.34 -22.42
CA GLY A 284 9.53 -11.84 -21.74
C GLY A 284 9.28 -11.19 -20.39
N ILE A 285 10.36 -10.68 -19.79
CA ILE A 285 10.37 -10.05 -18.48
C ILE A 285 11.18 -8.75 -18.55
N ILE A 286 10.67 -7.71 -17.92
CA ILE A 286 11.38 -6.47 -17.59
C ILE A 286 11.71 -6.51 -16.10
N ASP A 287 12.98 -6.48 -15.72
CA ASP A 287 13.40 -6.45 -14.31
C ASP A 287 13.48 -4.99 -13.82
N LEU A 288 12.90 -4.71 -12.66
CA LEU A 288 12.88 -3.36 -12.09
C LEU A 288 14.07 -3.09 -11.14
N ILE A 289 15.05 -3.99 -11.09
CA ILE A 289 16.24 -3.87 -10.24
C ILE A 289 17.05 -2.59 -10.54
N ASN A 290 17.11 -2.17 -11.79
CA ASN A 290 17.86 -0.99 -12.24
C ASN A 290 17.37 0.33 -11.61
N ILE A 291 16.13 0.34 -11.10
CA ILE A 291 15.54 1.47 -10.40
C ILE A 291 15.33 1.21 -8.91
N GLY A 292 16.03 0.21 -8.35
CA GLY A 292 16.02 -0.11 -6.92
C GLY A 292 14.82 -0.93 -6.45
N TYR A 293 14.01 -1.47 -7.35
CA TYR A 293 12.90 -2.36 -7.03
C TYR A 293 13.32 -3.83 -7.20
N GLU A 294 14.21 -4.30 -6.31
CA GLU A 294 14.62 -5.70 -6.27
C GLU A 294 13.40 -6.62 -6.16
N TYR A 295 13.44 -7.77 -6.85
CA TYR A 295 12.39 -8.79 -6.84
C TYR A 295 11.04 -8.35 -7.41
N ASN A 296 11.01 -7.23 -8.13
CA ASN A 296 9.84 -6.73 -8.85
C ASN A 296 10.09 -6.82 -10.36
N LYS A 297 9.14 -7.37 -11.11
CA LYS A 297 9.28 -7.62 -12.55
C LYS A 297 7.98 -7.38 -13.29
N LEU A 298 8.06 -6.91 -14.53
CA LEU A 298 6.93 -6.86 -15.44
C LEU A 298 7.01 -8.06 -16.39
N TYR A 299 5.98 -8.88 -16.39
CA TYR A 299 5.83 -10.04 -17.25
C TYR A 299 5.00 -9.65 -18.47
N ILE A 300 5.51 -9.98 -19.66
CA ILE A 300 4.88 -9.66 -20.95
C ILE A 300 4.30 -10.94 -21.53
N PHE A 301 3.02 -10.90 -21.83
CA PHE A 301 2.28 -11.94 -22.48
C PHE A 301 1.68 -11.44 -23.80
N VAL A 302 1.49 -12.31 -24.75
CA VAL A 302 0.90 -11.99 -26.07
C VAL A 302 -0.32 -12.88 -26.30
N LYS A 303 -1.40 -12.28 -26.81
CA LYS A 303 -2.52 -13.02 -27.37
C LYS A 303 -2.11 -13.60 -28.72
N PRO A 304 -2.24 -14.92 -28.97
CA PRO A 304 -1.99 -15.50 -30.29
C PRO A 304 -2.79 -14.80 -31.39
N ASN A 305 -2.26 -14.89 -32.64
CA ASN A 305 -2.95 -14.42 -33.84
C ASN A 305 -4.14 -15.28 -34.23
#